data_ea9a51c7209bb691f240001c68dddd7f
#
_entry.id   ea9a51c7209bb691f240001c68dddd7f
#
_cell.length_a   1.000
_cell.length_b   1.000
_cell.length_c   1.000
_cell.angle_alpha   90.00
_cell.angle_beta   90.00
_cell.angle_gamma   90.00
#
_symmetry.space_group_name_H-M   'P 1'
#
loop_
_entity.id
_entity.type
_entity.pdbx_description
1 polymer ?
#
loop_
_entity_poly.entity_id
_entity_poly.type
_entity_poly.pdbx_seq_one_letter_code
_entity_poly.pdbx_strand_id
1 'polypeptide(L)'
;MRGFVVYESLFGNTALIAQAVADGMRRHFDVELHSVADGKLPEGADLLVIGGPTHAFSMSRATTRQDAVNQGANADPAIGLREWLDELPEGNDTPFAAFDTRVEMVRRLPGSAAKAAAKVARKRGYQPLTRPESFYVQDTPGPLLDGEVQRAEVWGTQLAESLVGEVRDWG
;
A
#
# COMPACT_ATOMS: atom_id res chain seq x y z
N MET A 1 -1.84 19.75 2.92
CA MET A 1 -1.35 18.70 1.99
C MET A 1 -2.37 17.55 1.96
N ARG A 2 -2.52 16.92 0.82
CA ARG A 2 -3.48 15.83 0.60
C ARG A 2 -2.77 14.50 0.41
N GLY A 3 -3.12 13.50 1.20
CA GLY A 3 -2.64 12.14 1.06
C GLY A 3 -3.69 11.24 0.43
N PHE A 4 -3.27 10.32 -0.40
CA PHE A 4 -4.13 9.30 -0.99
C PHE A 4 -3.56 7.92 -0.69
N VAL A 5 -4.30 7.12 0.07
CA VAL A 5 -3.92 5.74 0.41
C VAL A 5 -4.86 4.80 -0.31
N VAL A 6 -4.30 3.91 -1.13
CA VAL A 6 -5.04 2.87 -1.84
C VAL A 6 -4.51 1.50 -1.47
N TYR A 7 -5.41 0.54 -1.32
CA TYR A 7 -5.03 -0.82 -0.93
C TYR A 7 -5.89 -1.89 -1.60
N GLU A 8 -5.29 -3.05 -1.80
CA GLU A 8 -6.00 -4.31 -2.03
C GLU A 8 -5.94 -5.12 -0.74
N SER A 9 -7.06 -5.70 -0.33
CA SER A 9 -7.12 -6.60 0.83
C SER A 9 -8.03 -7.78 0.54
N LEU A 10 -7.54 -8.99 0.85
CA LEU A 10 -8.27 -10.24 0.60
C LEU A 10 -8.87 -10.80 1.90
N PHE A 11 -8.09 -10.83 2.98
CA PHE A 11 -8.51 -11.35 4.29
C PHE A 11 -8.64 -10.26 5.37
N GLY A 12 -8.50 -8.99 5.01
CA GLY A 12 -8.64 -7.85 5.92
C GLY A 12 -7.34 -7.34 6.55
N ASN A 13 -6.23 -8.06 6.46
CA ASN A 13 -4.97 -7.67 7.08
C ASN A 13 -4.37 -6.42 6.45
N THR A 14 -4.32 -6.38 5.12
CA THR A 14 -3.82 -5.20 4.38
C THR A 14 -4.69 -3.97 4.63
N ALA A 15 -6.01 -4.15 4.74
CA ALA A 15 -6.94 -3.07 5.08
C ALA A 15 -6.65 -2.48 6.46
N LEU A 16 -6.35 -3.30 7.47
CA LEU A 16 -5.98 -2.84 8.82
C LEU A 16 -4.68 -2.02 8.79
N ILE A 17 -3.69 -2.47 8.04
CA ILE A 17 -2.43 -1.73 7.87
C ILE A 17 -2.67 -0.42 7.13
N ALA A 18 -3.44 -0.42 6.04
CA ALA A 18 -3.77 0.79 5.29
C ALA A 18 -4.49 1.83 6.16
N GLN A 19 -5.42 1.40 6.99
CA GLN A 19 -6.12 2.27 7.95
C GLN A 19 -5.14 2.89 8.95
N ALA A 20 -4.24 2.10 9.52
CA ALA A 20 -3.24 2.58 10.48
C ALA A 20 -2.27 3.58 9.84
N VAL A 21 -1.81 3.31 8.62
CA VAL A 21 -0.98 4.24 7.84
C VAL A 21 -1.71 5.57 7.62
N ALA A 22 -2.97 5.51 7.16
CA ALA A 22 -3.79 6.70 6.96
C ALA A 22 -3.99 7.48 8.27
N ASP A 23 -4.23 6.81 9.39
CA ASP A 23 -4.40 7.46 10.70
C ASP A 23 -3.12 8.17 11.14
N GLY A 24 -1.95 7.57 10.90
CA GLY A 24 -0.66 8.22 11.16
C GLY A 24 -0.46 9.47 10.29
N MET A 25 -0.79 9.38 9.01
CA MET A 25 -0.66 10.52 8.08
C MET A 25 -1.63 11.66 8.42
N ARG A 26 -2.82 11.38 8.94
CA ARG A 26 -3.86 12.38 9.27
C ARG A 26 -3.43 13.38 10.34
N ARG A 27 -2.33 13.13 11.03
CA ARG A 27 -1.74 14.11 11.95
C ARG A 27 -1.24 15.37 11.22
N HIS A 28 -0.94 15.25 9.94
CA HIS A 28 -0.34 16.32 9.13
C HIS A 28 -1.04 16.57 7.80
N PHE A 29 -1.80 15.58 7.30
CA PHE A 29 -2.42 15.57 5.98
C PHE A 29 -3.93 15.39 6.07
N ASP A 30 -4.64 15.92 5.09
CA ASP A 30 -5.99 15.47 4.75
C ASP A 30 -5.86 14.19 3.90
N VAL A 31 -6.36 13.05 4.40
CA VAL A 31 -6.10 11.73 3.83
C VAL A 31 -7.38 11.06 3.36
N GLU A 32 -7.40 10.71 2.08
CA GLU A 32 -8.37 9.79 1.50
C GLU A 32 -7.84 8.34 1.57
N LEU A 33 -8.67 7.41 1.98
CA LEU A 33 -8.38 5.98 2.05
C LEU A 33 -9.38 5.20 1.20
N HIS A 34 -8.88 4.47 0.21
CA HIS A 34 -9.70 3.73 -0.74
C HIS A 34 -9.21 2.29 -0.95
N SER A 35 -10.16 1.36 -1.06
CA SER A 35 -9.90 0.07 -1.68
C SER A 35 -9.72 0.23 -3.19
N VAL A 36 -8.92 -0.64 -3.81
CA VAL A 36 -8.81 -0.70 -5.29
C VAL A 36 -10.16 -0.94 -5.95
N ALA A 37 -11.09 -1.61 -5.26
CA ALA A 37 -12.45 -1.85 -5.74
C ALA A 37 -13.29 -0.58 -5.91
N ASP A 38 -12.94 0.50 -5.23
CA ASP A 38 -13.65 1.79 -5.34
C ASP A 38 -13.36 2.51 -6.67
N GLY A 39 -12.33 2.10 -7.39
CA GLY A 39 -11.94 2.68 -8.67
C GLY A 39 -11.50 4.14 -8.61
N LYS A 40 -11.20 4.67 -7.42
CA LYS A 40 -10.72 6.05 -7.24
C LYS A 40 -9.25 6.19 -7.63
N LEU A 41 -8.92 7.29 -8.29
CA LEU A 41 -7.57 7.65 -8.70
C LEU A 41 -7.05 8.85 -7.89
N PRO A 42 -5.71 9.00 -7.72
CA PRO A 42 -5.13 9.97 -6.80
C PRO A 42 -5.02 11.39 -7.37
N GLU A 43 -6.13 11.95 -7.80
CA GLU A 43 -6.14 13.30 -8.39
C GLU A 43 -5.78 14.37 -7.36
N GLY A 44 -4.74 15.16 -7.64
CA GLY A 44 -4.31 16.27 -6.80
C GLY A 44 -3.73 15.84 -5.45
N ALA A 45 -3.25 14.62 -5.32
CA ALA A 45 -2.56 14.16 -4.11
C ALA A 45 -1.12 14.68 -4.07
N ASP A 46 -0.67 15.10 -2.88
CA ASP A 46 0.72 15.46 -2.59
C ASP A 46 1.56 14.23 -2.22
N LEU A 47 0.91 13.16 -1.78
CA LEU A 47 1.52 11.87 -1.47
C LEU A 47 0.56 10.73 -1.84
N LEU A 48 1.07 9.76 -2.62
CA LEU A 48 0.40 8.51 -2.91
C LEU A 48 1.00 7.38 -2.08
N VAL A 49 0.16 6.62 -1.36
CA VAL A 49 0.57 5.40 -0.67
C VAL A 49 -0.19 4.21 -1.25
N ILE A 50 0.54 3.17 -1.62
CA ILE A 50 0.01 1.99 -2.32
C ILE A 50 0.29 0.75 -1.48
N GLY A 51 -0.74 -0.03 -1.20
CA GLY A 51 -0.60 -1.26 -0.41
C GLY A 51 -1.32 -2.47 -0.98
N GLY A 52 -0.75 -3.63 -0.79
CA GLY A 52 -1.36 -4.89 -1.21
C GLY A 52 -0.73 -6.11 -0.56
N PRO A 53 -1.42 -7.27 -0.62
CA PRO A 53 -0.86 -8.52 -0.11
C PRO A 53 0.16 -9.08 -1.09
N THR A 54 1.23 -9.70 -0.57
CA THR A 54 2.19 -10.44 -1.38
C THR A 54 1.63 -11.84 -1.67
N HIS A 55 1.47 -12.13 -2.95
CA HIS A 55 1.07 -13.43 -3.48
C HIS A 55 2.12 -13.93 -4.47
N ALA A 56 2.64 -15.13 -4.25
CA ALA A 56 3.70 -15.71 -5.07
C ALA A 56 4.85 -14.70 -5.31
N PHE A 57 5.30 -14.04 -4.24
CA PHE A 57 6.40 -13.06 -4.20
C PHE A 57 6.18 -11.78 -5.02
N SER A 58 4.93 -11.46 -5.34
CA SER A 58 4.56 -10.27 -6.11
C SER A 58 3.14 -9.80 -5.74
N MET A 59 2.62 -8.84 -6.49
CA MET A 59 1.20 -8.47 -6.42
C MET A 59 0.31 -9.65 -6.83
N SER A 60 -0.88 -9.73 -6.24
CA SER A 60 -1.88 -10.73 -6.60
C SER A 60 -2.22 -10.73 -8.10
N ARG A 61 -2.70 -11.85 -8.58
CA ARG A 61 -3.26 -12.04 -9.93
C ARG A 61 -4.67 -12.55 -9.82
N ALA A 62 -5.44 -12.48 -10.90
CA ALA A 62 -6.82 -12.99 -10.90
C ALA A 62 -6.90 -14.44 -10.42
N THR A 63 -5.92 -15.30 -10.80
CA THR A 63 -5.85 -16.70 -10.36
C THR A 63 -5.58 -16.82 -8.86
N THR A 64 -4.61 -16.07 -8.31
CA THR A 64 -4.32 -16.13 -6.87
C THR A 64 -5.43 -15.51 -6.03
N ARG A 65 -6.12 -14.51 -6.55
CA ARG A 65 -7.33 -13.94 -5.92
C ARG A 65 -8.48 -14.92 -5.92
N GLN A 66 -8.67 -15.68 -7.01
CA GLN A 66 -9.68 -16.72 -7.07
C GLN A 66 -9.40 -17.82 -6.03
N ASP A 67 -8.13 -18.23 -5.89
CA ASP A 67 -7.73 -19.19 -4.85
C ASP A 67 -8.03 -18.64 -3.44
N ALA A 68 -7.78 -17.37 -3.20
CA ALA A 68 -8.11 -16.72 -1.93
C ALA A 68 -9.63 -16.71 -1.68
N VAL A 69 -10.44 -16.40 -2.69
CA VAL A 69 -11.91 -16.45 -2.59
C VAL A 69 -12.39 -17.87 -2.26
N ASN A 70 -11.80 -18.89 -2.88
CA ASN A 70 -12.08 -20.30 -2.57
C ASN A 70 -11.71 -20.66 -1.12
N GLN A 71 -10.81 -19.92 -0.49
CA GLN A 71 -10.43 -20.06 0.92
C GLN A 71 -11.21 -19.11 1.86
N GLY A 72 -12.22 -18.41 1.35
CA GLY A 72 -13.11 -17.58 2.14
C GLY A 72 -12.84 -16.07 2.09
N ALA A 73 -11.93 -15.59 1.23
CA ALA A 73 -11.72 -14.18 1.05
C ALA A 73 -12.95 -13.50 0.41
N ASN A 74 -13.25 -12.30 0.85
CA ASN A 74 -14.33 -11.49 0.28
C ASN A 74 -13.74 -10.48 -0.72
N ALA A 75 -13.58 -10.89 -1.97
CA ALA A 75 -13.00 -10.07 -3.03
C ALA A 75 -13.55 -10.45 -4.41
N ASP A 76 -13.50 -9.50 -5.34
CA ASP A 76 -13.69 -9.80 -6.76
C ASP A 76 -12.33 -10.19 -7.38
N PRO A 77 -12.19 -11.41 -7.91
CA PRO A 77 -10.92 -11.86 -8.50
C PRO A 77 -10.43 -11.00 -9.69
N ALA A 78 -11.33 -10.30 -10.36
CA ALA A 78 -11.00 -9.44 -11.50
C ALA A 78 -10.37 -8.11 -11.08
N ILE A 79 -10.52 -7.69 -9.82
CA ILE A 79 -10.11 -6.38 -9.31
C ILE A 79 -8.97 -6.55 -8.30
N GLY A 80 -7.80 -6.00 -8.62
CA GLY A 80 -6.66 -6.03 -7.73
C GLY A 80 -5.73 -4.85 -7.96
N LEU A 81 -4.63 -4.83 -7.22
CA LEU A 81 -3.66 -3.75 -7.28
C LEU A 81 -3.02 -3.61 -8.67
N ARG A 82 -2.77 -4.74 -9.36
CA ARG A 82 -2.22 -4.70 -10.73
C ARG A 82 -3.12 -3.92 -11.68
N GLU A 83 -4.40 -4.24 -11.66
CA GLU A 83 -5.41 -3.63 -12.52
C GLU A 83 -5.59 -2.15 -12.19
N TRP A 84 -5.58 -1.80 -10.89
CA TRP A 84 -5.63 -0.40 -10.46
C TRP A 84 -4.41 0.40 -10.94
N LEU A 85 -3.21 -0.20 -10.86
CA LEU A 85 -1.97 0.44 -11.32
C LEU A 85 -1.93 0.64 -12.83
N ASP A 86 -2.61 -0.22 -13.60
CA ASP A 86 -2.74 -0.03 -15.05
C ASP A 86 -3.51 1.26 -15.41
N GLU A 87 -4.42 1.69 -14.55
CA GLU A 87 -5.21 2.92 -14.70
C GLU A 87 -4.53 4.16 -14.06
N LEU A 88 -3.41 3.97 -13.39
CA LEU A 88 -2.72 5.06 -12.67
C LEU A 88 -2.27 6.15 -13.66
N PRO A 89 -2.68 7.42 -13.45
CA PRO A 89 -2.24 8.53 -14.31
C PRO A 89 -0.74 8.82 -14.13
N GLU A 90 -0.19 9.65 -15.00
CA GLU A 90 1.18 10.15 -14.89
C GLU A 90 1.40 10.87 -13.54
N GLY A 91 2.50 10.53 -12.88
CA GLY A 91 2.78 10.99 -11.52
C GLY A 91 3.29 12.41 -11.41
N ASN A 92 3.91 12.95 -12.49
CA ASN A 92 4.50 14.29 -12.50
C ASN A 92 5.36 14.57 -11.25
N ASP A 93 6.25 13.64 -10.93
CA ASP A 93 7.13 13.66 -9.77
C ASP A 93 6.44 13.65 -8.39
N THR A 94 5.14 13.35 -8.34
CA THR A 94 4.43 13.18 -7.08
C THR A 94 5.11 12.11 -6.21
N PRO A 95 5.44 12.41 -4.94
CA PRO A 95 5.99 11.43 -4.02
C PRO A 95 5.07 10.24 -3.80
N PHE A 96 5.65 9.05 -3.68
CA PHE A 96 4.90 7.85 -3.31
C PHE A 96 5.66 6.98 -2.33
N ALA A 97 4.90 6.14 -1.61
CA ALA A 97 5.41 5.04 -0.82
C ALA A 97 4.58 3.77 -1.10
N ALA A 98 5.20 2.62 -0.98
CA ALA A 98 4.53 1.33 -1.18
C ALA A 98 4.75 0.41 0.02
N PHE A 99 3.72 -0.32 0.40
CA PHE A 99 3.80 -1.35 1.44
C PHE A 99 3.11 -2.63 1.00
N ASP A 100 3.42 -3.71 1.66
CA ASP A 100 2.69 -4.97 1.54
C ASP A 100 2.45 -5.61 2.90
N THR A 101 1.56 -6.61 2.88
CA THR A 101 1.45 -7.59 3.94
C THR A 101 1.97 -8.93 3.41
N ARG A 102 2.76 -9.65 4.21
CA ARG A 102 3.33 -10.93 3.82
C ARG A 102 3.55 -11.85 5.02
N VAL A 103 3.58 -13.14 4.75
CA VAL A 103 3.85 -14.14 5.78
C VAL A 103 5.29 -14.01 6.29
N GLU A 104 5.46 -13.95 7.60
CA GLU A 104 6.77 -13.73 8.24
C GLU A 104 7.80 -14.80 7.86
N MET A 105 7.39 -16.07 7.76
CA MET A 105 8.30 -17.17 7.43
C MET A 105 9.06 -16.98 6.12
N VAL A 106 8.47 -16.24 5.17
CA VAL A 106 9.07 -15.99 3.84
C VAL A 106 9.66 -14.58 3.71
N ARG A 107 9.82 -13.84 4.80
CA ARG A 107 10.30 -12.44 4.78
C ARG A 107 11.65 -12.23 4.11
N ARG A 108 12.51 -13.24 4.11
CA ARG A 108 13.85 -13.17 3.53
C ARG A 108 13.92 -13.58 2.06
N LEU A 109 12.81 -14.12 1.53
CA LEU A 109 12.76 -14.49 0.11
C LEU A 109 12.61 -13.24 -0.76
N PRO A 110 13.24 -13.21 -1.94
CA PRO A 110 13.18 -12.04 -2.82
C PRO A 110 11.77 -11.86 -3.40
N GLY A 111 11.45 -10.62 -3.73
CA GLY A 111 10.18 -10.27 -4.34
C GLY A 111 9.08 -10.00 -3.32
N SER A 112 8.27 -9.00 -3.60
CA SER A 112 7.10 -8.64 -2.79
C SER A 112 6.13 -7.78 -3.60
N ALA A 113 4.89 -7.68 -3.15
CA ALA A 113 3.90 -6.81 -3.76
C ALA A 113 4.33 -5.34 -3.72
N ALA A 114 4.90 -4.87 -2.61
CA ALA A 114 5.36 -3.49 -2.47
C ALA A 114 6.48 -3.16 -3.48
N LYS A 115 7.45 -4.04 -3.67
CA LYS A 115 8.52 -3.84 -4.65
C LYS A 115 7.99 -3.82 -6.08
N ALA A 116 7.06 -4.72 -6.40
CA ALA A 116 6.43 -4.77 -7.72
C ALA A 116 5.59 -3.51 -8.00
N ALA A 117 4.79 -3.06 -7.03
CA ALA A 117 4.00 -1.84 -7.14
C ALA A 117 4.90 -0.59 -7.28
N ALA A 118 5.98 -0.50 -6.50
CA ALA A 118 6.94 0.60 -6.59
C ALA A 118 7.57 0.70 -7.97
N LYS A 119 7.89 -0.43 -8.61
CA LYS A 119 8.43 -0.46 -9.97
C LYS A 119 7.45 0.13 -10.99
N VAL A 120 6.17 -0.19 -10.88
CA VAL A 120 5.13 0.35 -11.76
C VAL A 120 4.94 1.84 -11.53
N ALA A 121 4.83 2.29 -10.28
CA ALA A 121 4.67 3.71 -9.94
C ALA A 121 5.84 4.56 -10.48
N ARG A 122 7.08 4.09 -10.34
CA ARG A 122 8.26 4.78 -10.92
C ARG A 122 8.15 4.94 -12.42
N LYS A 123 7.72 3.90 -13.13
CA LYS A 123 7.53 3.95 -14.60
C LYS A 123 6.44 4.95 -15.01
N ARG A 124 5.50 5.25 -14.12
CA ARG A 124 4.45 6.24 -14.30
C ARG A 124 4.88 7.65 -13.85
N GLY A 125 6.14 7.87 -13.50
CA GLY A 125 6.68 9.19 -13.15
C GLY A 125 6.46 9.61 -11.70
N TYR A 126 6.09 8.69 -10.80
CA TYR A 126 6.06 8.94 -9.36
C TYR A 126 7.46 8.79 -8.76
N GLN A 127 7.77 9.59 -7.73
CA GLN A 127 9.07 9.57 -7.07
C GLN A 127 8.99 8.81 -5.74
N PRO A 128 9.85 7.80 -5.50
CA PRO A 128 9.82 7.07 -4.23
C PRO A 128 10.27 7.96 -3.06
N LEU A 129 9.42 8.13 -2.07
CA LEU A 129 9.74 8.86 -0.84
C LEU A 129 10.60 8.01 0.10
N THR A 130 10.38 6.71 0.11
CA THR A 130 11.11 5.75 0.93
C THR A 130 11.18 4.38 0.26
N ARG A 131 11.94 3.48 0.85
CA ARG A 131 11.97 2.08 0.42
C ARG A 131 10.61 1.42 0.66
N PRO A 132 10.23 0.42 -0.15
CA PRO A 132 9.04 -0.40 0.11
C PRO A 132 9.10 -1.03 1.51
N GLU A 133 7.98 -1.02 2.23
CA GLU A 133 7.86 -1.55 3.58
C GLU A 133 6.99 -2.81 3.59
N SER A 134 7.33 -3.78 4.43
CA SER A 134 6.53 -4.99 4.64
C SER A 134 6.00 -5.06 6.06
N PHE A 135 4.73 -5.44 6.18
CA PHE A 135 4.08 -5.73 7.45
C PHE A 135 3.70 -7.22 7.48
N TYR A 136 3.88 -7.86 8.61
CA TYR A 136 3.90 -9.31 8.65
C TYR A 136 2.63 -9.91 9.24
N VAL A 137 2.18 -11.01 8.62
CA VAL A 137 1.12 -11.88 9.10
C VAL A 137 1.70 -13.22 9.50
N GLN A 138 1.00 -13.92 10.40
CA GLN A 138 1.39 -15.24 10.87
C GLN A 138 1.24 -16.31 9.77
N ASP A 139 0.12 -16.23 9.04
CA ASP A 139 -0.23 -17.10 7.94
C ASP A 139 -1.07 -16.32 6.91
N THR A 140 -1.39 -16.93 5.76
CA THR A 140 -2.12 -16.28 4.66
C THR A 140 -3.41 -15.58 5.11
N PRO A 141 -4.33 -16.20 5.89
CA PRO A 141 -5.51 -15.50 6.38
C PRO A 141 -5.22 -14.55 7.57
N GLY A 142 -4.03 -14.52 8.08
CA GLY A 142 -3.65 -13.77 9.27
C GLY A 142 -3.45 -14.66 10.50
N PRO A 143 -3.49 -14.05 11.70
CA PRO A 143 -3.59 -12.62 11.94
C PRO A 143 -2.29 -11.85 11.67
N LEU A 144 -2.36 -10.51 11.72
CA LEU A 144 -1.17 -9.67 11.79
C LEU A 144 -0.36 -10.02 13.05
N LEU A 145 0.98 -9.95 12.94
CA LEU A 145 1.83 -10.08 14.12
C LEU A 145 1.57 -8.94 15.10
N ASP A 146 1.80 -9.20 16.39
CA ASP A 146 1.69 -8.20 17.43
C ASP A 146 2.57 -6.98 17.13
N GLY A 147 2.03 -5.77 17.32
CA GLY A 147 2.75 -4.53 17.10
C GLY A 147 2.77 -4.01 15.67
N GLU A 148 2.32 -4.77 14.68
CA GLU A 148 2.37 -4.36 13.28
C GLU A 148 1.42 -3.19 12.96
N VAL A 149 0.24 -3.13 13.57
CA VAL A 149 -0.69 -2.00 13.41
C VAL A 149 -0.08 -0.71 13.94
N GLN A 150 0.54 -0.75 15.14
CA GLN A 150 1.25 0.41 15.71
C GLN A 150 2.44 0.82 14.84
N ARG A 151 3.20 -0.15 14.34
CA ARG A 151 4.33 0.12 13.43
C ARG A 151 3.87 0.80 12.14
N ALA A 152 2.72 0.39 11.62
CA ALA A 152 2.12 1.00 10.44
C ALA A 152 1.68 2.45 10.67
N GLU A 153 1.07 2.74 11.82
CA GLU A 153 0.69 4.11 12.20
C GLU A 153 1.93 5.01 12.34
N VAL A 154 2.98 4.53 13.00
CA VAL A 154 4.26 5.25 13.11
C VAL A 154 4.86 5.52 11.73
N TRP A 155 4.87 4.51 10.86
CA TRP A 155 5.37 4.68 9.49
C TRP A 155 4.57 5.72 8.70
N GLY A 156 3.24 5.72 8.80
CA GLY A 156 2.38 6.74 8.19
C GLY A 156 2.68 8.15 8.69
N THR A 157 2.91 8.31 9.99
CA THR A 157 3.32 9.59 10.59
C THR A 157 4.67 10.05 10.00
N GLN A 158 5.64 9.15 9.92
CA GLN A 158 6.97 9.45 9.37
C GLN A 158 6.93 9.86 7.90
N LEU A 159 6.08 9.22 7.09
CA LEU A 159 5.88 9.60 5.70
C LEU A 159 5.39 11.06 5.58
N ALA A 160 4.39 11.42 6.36
CA ALA A 160 3.84 12.78 6.36
C ALA A 160 4.87 13.81 6.87
N GLU A 161 5.58 13.50 7.95
CA GLU A 161 6.60 14.38 8.53
C GLU A 161 7.76 14.64 7.57
N SER A 162 8.17 13.64 6.80
CA SER A 162 9.24 13.79 5.80
C SER A 162 8.91 14.87 4.79
N LEU A 163 7.69 14.91 4.27
CA LEU A 163 7.27 15.92 3.30
C LEU A 163 7.04 17.29 3.93
N VAL A 164 6.50 17.36 5.14
CA VAL A 164 6.33 18.64 5.86
C VAL A 164 7.69 19.25 6.21
N GLY A 165 8.68 18.43 6.54
CA GLY A 165 10.06 18.86 6.80
C GLY A 165 10.72 19.47 5.57
N GLU A 166 10.61 18.82 4.41
CA GLU A 166 11.16 19.32 3.14
C GLU A 166 10.59 20.68 2.73
N VAL A 167 9.27 20.90 2.91
CA VAL A 167 8.63 22.18 2.60
C VAL A 167 9.15 23.32 3.49
N ARG A 168 9.53 23.03 4.74
CA ARG A 168 10.06 24.04 5.67
C ARG A 168 11.49 24.49 5.33
N ASP A 169 12.27 23.61 4.73
CA ASP A 169 13.67 23.91 4.37
C ASP A 169 13.80 24.79 3.11
N TRP A 170 12.73 24.99 2.36
CA TRP A 170 12.68 25.85 1.16
C TRP A 170 12.01 27.23 1.40
N GLY A 171 11.57 27.48 2.59
CA GLY A 171 10.96 28.75 3.03
C GLY A 171 11.92 29.56 3.88
#